data_f6847a6e4f47129b9e59a4a57060e810
#
_entry.id   f6847a6e4f47129b9e59a4a57060e810
#
_cell.length_a   1.000
_cell.length_b   1.000
_cell.length_c   1.000
_cell.angle_alpha   90.00
_cell.angle_beta   90.00
_cell.angle_gamma   90.00
#
_symmetry.space_group_name_H-M   'P 1'
#
loop_
_entity.id
_entity.type
_entity.pdbx_description
1 polymer ?
#
loop_
_entity_poly.entity_id
_entity_poly.type
_entity_poly.pdbx_seq_one_letter_code
_entity_poly.pdbx_strand_id
1 'polypeptide(L)' 'MKDLNRLKIVLVEQKKTSKWLAEQLGKNTATVSNWCTNKLQPDLQTLDRIAGLFGVDVKDLLNSTRE' A
#
# COMPACT_ATOMS: atom_id res chain seq x y z
N MET A 1 -1.42 -16.03 7.83
CA MET A 1 -1.88 -15.45 6.54
C MET A 1 -0.70 -14.82 5.82
N LYS A 2 -0.60 -15.02 4.51
CA LYS A 2 0.52 -14.53 3.73
C LYS A 2 0.36 -13.04 3.42
N ASP A 3 1.40 -12.26 3.67
CA ASP A 3 1.39 -10.83 3.34
C ASP A 3 1.63 -10.68 1.84
N LEU A 4 0.63 -10.18 1.12
CA LEU A 4 0.71 -10.00 -0.32
C LEU A 4 1.27 -8.63 -0.71
N ASN A 5 1.04 -7.61 0.11
CA ASN A 5 1.59 -6.29 -0.15
C ASN A 5 2.56 -5.88 0.95
N ARG A 6 3.41 -4.91 0.62
CA ARG A 6 4.39 -4.37 1.56
C ARG A 6 4.18 -2.86 1.75
N LEU A 7 2.93 -2.42 1.75
CA LEU A 7 2.60 -1.01 1.87
C LEU A 7 3.13 -0.40 3.16
N LYS A 8 3.00 -1.12 4.28
CA LYS A 8 3.49 -0.60 5.56
C LYS A 8 4.98 -0.30 5.49
N ILE A 9 5.76 -1.20 4.89
CA ILE A 9 7.19 -1.01 4.75
C ILE A 9 7.50 0.21 3.88
N VAL A 10 6.80 0.33 2.76
CA VAL A 10 6.99 1.46 1.84
C VAL A 10 6.63 2.78 2.52
N LEU A 11 5.52 2.81 3.27
CA LEU A 11 5.13 4.01 4.01
C LEU A 11 6.22 4.42 5.01
N VAL A 12 6.76 3.46 5.74
CA VAL A 12 7.83 3.74 6.70
C VAL A 12 9.08 4.26 5.98
N GLU A 13 9.46 3.63 4.88
CA GLU A 13 10.62 4.06 4.09
C GLU A 13 10.43 5.48 3.54
N GLN A 14 9.21 5.82 3.15
CA GLN A 14 8.88 7.15 2.61
C GLN A 14 8.55 8.16 3.71
N LYS A 15 8.58 7.72 4.96
CA LYS A 15 8.24 8.56 6.13
C LYS A 15 6.83 9.14 6.03
N LYS A 16 5.89 8.32 5.58
CA LYS A 16 4.48 8.68 5.44
C LYS A 16 3.61 7.78 6.33
N THR A 17 2.39 8.23 6.58
CA THR A 17 1.43 7.50 7.43
C THR A 17 0.27 6.97 6.60
N SER A 18 -0.46 6.00 7.18
CA SER A 18 -1.69 5.52 6.56
C SER A 18 -2.70 6.65 6.40
N LYS A 19 -2.75 7.57 7.35
CA LYS A 19 -3.65 8.72 7.27
C LYS A 19 -3.30 9.60 6.08
N TRP A 20 -2.01 9.88 5.89
CA TRP A 20 -1.56 10.66 4.74
C TRP A 20 -1.98 9.98 3.42
N LEU A 21 -1.75 8.68 3.33
CA LEU A 21 -2.09 7.95 2.11
C LEU A 21 -3.59 7.96 1.86
N ALA A 22 -4.38 7.76 2.92
CA ALA A 22 -5.84 7.81 2.81
C ALA A 22 -6.31 9.16 2.27
N GLU A 23 -5.72 10.26 2.77
CA GLU A 23 -6.05 11.60 2.30
C GLU A 23 -5.71 11.77 0.82
N GLN A 24 -4.55 11.28 0.39
CA GLN A 24 -4.12 11.39 -1.01
C GLN A 24 -5.05 10.61 -1.95
N LEU A 25 -5.59 9.49 -1.49
CA LEU A 25 -6.44 8.62 -2.30
C LEU A 25 -7.93 8.93 -2.16
N GLY A 26 -8.31 9.79 -1.24
CA GLY A 26 -9.72 10.04 -0.93
C GLY A 26 -10.40 8.81 -0.33
N LYS A 27 -9.65 8.03 0.45
CA LYS A 27 -10.15 6.81 1.09
C LYS A 27 -10.19 6.96 2.60
N ASN A 28 -10.93 6.07 3.25
CA ASN A 28 -10.99 6.01 4.69
C ASN A 28 -9.67 5.47 5.26
N THR A 29 -9.19 6.06 6.36
CA THR A 29 -7.96 5.62 7.00
C THR A 29 -8.02 4.15 7.42
N ALA A 30 -9.19 3.68 7.88
CA ALA A 30 -9.36 2.27 8.26
C ALA A 30 -9.14 1.35 7.07
N THR A 31 -9.59 1.74 5.87
CA THR A 31 -9.37 0.97 4.65
C THR A 31 -7.87 0.83 4.35
N VAL A 32 -7.14 1.94 4.42
CA VAL A 32 -5.70 1.92 4.17
C VAL A 32 -4.97 1.12 5.24
N SER A 33 -5.39 1.24 6.50
CA SER A 33 -4.81 0.47 7.59
C SER A 33 -5.01 -1.04 7.35
N ASN A 34 -6.18 -1.44 6.85
CA ASN A 34 -6.45 -2.84 6.51
C ASN A 34 -5.55 -3.32 5.37
N TRP A 35 -5.20 -2.46 4.42
CA TRP A 35 -4.22 -2.82 3.38
C TRP A 35 -2.83 -3.02 4.00
N CYS A 36 -2.44 -2.15 4.92
CA CYS A 36 -1.12 -2.22 5.55
C CYS A 36 -0.95 -3.47 6.40
N THR A 37 -2.03 -3.98 6.97
CA THR A 37 -2.01 -5.21 7.77
C THR A 37 -2.33 -6.45 6.94
N ASN A 38 -2.55 -6.29 5.65
CA ASN A 38 -2.90 -7.36 4.71
C ASN A 38 -4.23 -8.06 5.02
N LYS A 39 -5.11 -7.40 5.77
CA LYS A 39 -6.48 -7.90 5.96
C LYS A 39 -7.30 -7.76 4.68
N LEU A 40 -7.04 -6.69 3.93
CA LEU A 40 -7.64 -6.42 2.63
C LEU A 40 -6.53 -6.03 1.68
N GLN A 41 -6.78 -6.17 0.39
CA GLN A 41 -5.82 -5.78 -0.63
C GLN A 41 -6.39 -4.66 -1.48
N PRO A 42 -5.60 -3.63 -1.84
CA PRO A 42 -6.04 -2.63 -2.79
C PRO A 42 -6.13 -3.24 -4.19
N ASP A 43 -7.02 -2.71 -5.04
CA ASP A 43 -7.11 -3.19 -6.41
C ASP A 43 -5.92 -2.65 -7.22
N LEU A 44 -5.79 -3.15 -8.47
CA LEU A 44 -4.65 -2.78 -9.31
C LEU A 44 -4.62 -1.29 -9.64
N GLN A 45 -5.77 -0.67 -9.85
CA GLN A 45 -5.82 0.76 -10.14
C GLN A 45 -5.34 1.57 -8.95
N THR A 46 -5.75 1.17 -7.75
CA THR A 46 -5.31 1.83 -6.52
C THR A 46 -3.81 1.64 -6.31
N LEU A 47 -3.30 0.42 -6.56
CA LEU A 47 -1.86 0.15 -6.47
C LEU A 47 -1.08 1.04 -7.43
N ASP A 48 -1.58 1.22 -8.65
CA ASP A 48 -0.94 2.08 -9.63
C ASP A 48 -0.88 3.53 -9.14
N ARG A 49 -1.97 4.02 -8.54
CA ARG A 49 -2.00 5.37 -7.98
C ARG A 49 -1.00 5.51 -6.83
N ILE A 50 -0.93 4.53 -5.95
CA ILE A 50 0.01 4.54 -4.83
C ILE A 50 1.45 4.54 -5.37
N ALA A 51 1.72 3.71 -6.36
CA ALA A 51 3.05 3.65 -6.97
C ALA A 51 3.45 5.01 -7.55
N GLY A 52 2.50 5.68 -8.21
CA GLY A 52 2.73 7.01 -8.75
C GLY A 52 3.02 8.04 -7.67
N LEU A 53 2.32 7.97 -6.53
CA LEU A 53 2.54 8.89 -5.42
C LEU A 53 3.95 8.74 -4.82
N PHE A 54 4.48 7.53 -4.79
CA PHE A 54 5.79 7.25 -4.21
C PHE A 54 6.92 7.20 -5.23
N GLY A 55 6.60 7.31 -6.52
CA GLY A 55 7.62 7.25 -7.57
C GLY A 55 8.25 5.87 -7.69
N VAL A 56 7.49 4.81 -7.46
CA VAL A 56 7.95 3.42 -7.54
C VAL A 56 7.07 2.63 -8.50
N ASP A 57 7.47 1.41 -8.84
CA ASP A 57 6.66 0.51 -9.63
C ASP A 57 5.66 -0.24 -8.75
N VAL A 58 4.55 -0.69 -9.35
CA VAL A 58 3.56 -1.50 -8.64
C VAL A 58 4.21 -2.72 -7.99
N LYS A 59 5.15 -3.37 -8.67
CA LYS A 59 5.84 -4.55 -8.12
C LYS A 59 6.56 -4.24 -6.81
N ASP A 60 6.97 -2.98 -6.60
CA ASP A 60 7.65 -2.58 -5.38
C ASP A 60 6.72 -2.50 -4.18
N LEU A 61 5.41 -2.52 -4.43
CA LEU A 61 4.38 -2.53 -3.40
C LEU A 61 3.93 -3.95 -3.04
N LEU A 62 4.45 -4.94 -3.72
CA LEU A 62 4.01 -6.33 -3.56
C LEU A 62 5.15 -7.19 -3.03
N ASN A 63 4.78 -8.21 -2.25
CA ASN A 63 5.74 -9.22 -1.81
C ASN A 63 5.81 -10.33 -2.86
N SER A 64 6.99 -10.94 -2.98
CA SER A 64 7.12 -12.11 -3.82
C SER A 64 6.29 -13.25 -3.25
N THR A 65 5.52 -13.93 -4.11
CA THR A 65 4.74 -15.09 -3.72
C THR A 65 5.44 -16.39 -4.03
N ARG A 66 6.63 -16.31 -4.63
CA ARG A 66 7.46 -17.49 -4.91
C ARG A 66 8.33 -17.83 -3.72
N GLU A 67 8.52 -19.08 -3.52
CA GLU A 67 9.40 -19.62 -2.50
C GLU A 67 10.81 -19.81 -3.05
#